data_13025211d25c8a792294c62dd952b3bc
#
_entry.id   13025211d25c8a792294c62dd952b3bc
#
_cell.length_a   1.000
_cell.length_b   1.000
_cell.length_c   1.000
_cell.angle_alpha   90.00
_cell.angle_beta   90.00
_cell.angle_gamma   90.00
#
_symmetry.space_group_name_H-M   'P 1'
#
loop_
_entity.id
_entity.type
_entity.pdbx_description
1 polymer ?
#
loop_
_entity_poly.entity_id
_entity_poly.type
_entity_poly.pdbx_seq_one_letter_code
_entity_poly.pdbx_strand_id
1 'polypeptide(L)'
;MNCWRFLFLLACAPLISAADLEPATAAAFDRYTTLTEQALEKRTGPLDFLWLDHHPKEKSLVWLNQSVVAPQKTLDQGQEIEIPGGALQHWLGAILLEHATFERVRDFILDYAAYKDYFKQYFTASRLVKRDGDHFDAALRLRRKQLAAVILNINLSATYVTVEPSRGYIVCHSTHIAEVAHPKEKDPADQERPAADAYGYLWRLNQYWRIEQTGDGVYVELESLSLSRPAGGLNPGRFLNGFVQNFPREFVEGLIDGLHQAFPRPH
;
A
#
# COMPACT_ATOMS: atom_id res chain seq x y z
N MET A 1 16.09 68.83 4.93
CA MET A 1 14.99 68.03 4.29
C MET A 1 15.58 66.68 3.95
N ASN A 2 15.43 65.69 4.86
CA ASN A 2 15.97 64.36 4.65
C ASN A 2 14.81 63.41 4.27
N CYS A 3 14.80 62.95 3.01
CA CYS A 3 13.88 61.94 2.51
C CYS A 3 14.47 60.55 2.83
N TRP A 4 13.90 59.86 3.81
CA TRP A 4 14.19 58.48 4.12
C TRP A 4 13.34 57.59 3.20
N ARG A 5 13.99 56.93 2.22
CA ARG A 5 13.39 55.92 1.37
C ARG A 5 13.39 54.62 2.14
N PHE A 6 12.21 54.18 2.60
CA PHE A 6 11.99 52.83 3.07
C PHE A 6 11.93 51.85 1.87
N LEU A 7 12.95 51.04 1.71
CA LEU A 7 12.93 49.90 0.80
C LEU A 7 12.15 48.77 1.48
N PHE A 8 10.93 48.49 1.03
CA PHE A 8 10.21 47.26 1.37
C PHE A 8 10.84 46.12 0.57
N LEU A 9 11.68 45.30 1.21
CA LEU A 9 12.05 43.97 0.71
C LEU A 9 10.85 43.06 0.87
N LEU A 10 10.09 42.85 -0.24
CA LEU A 10 9.14 41.76 -0.33
C LEU A 10 9.95 40.44 -0.30
N ALA A 11 9.98 39.80 0.82
CA ALA A 11 10.44 38.41 0.93
C ALA A 11 9.40 37.54 0.18
N CYS A 12 9.73 37.17 -1.04
CA CYS A 12 8.99 36.16 -1.79
C CYS A 12 9.29 34.81 -1.11
N ALA A 13 8.48 34.44 -0.09
CA ALA A 13 8.49 33.08 0.41
C ALA A 13 8.06 32.17 -0.75
N PRO A 14 8.80 31.10 -1.06
CA PRO A 14 8.34 30.14 -2.05
C PRO A 14 7.00 29.61 -1.58
N LEU A 15 5.97 29.72 -2.42
CA LEU A 15 4.70 29.02 -2.24
C LEU A 15 4.99 27.54 -2.42
N ILE A 16 5.36 26.86 -1.33
CA ILE A 16 5.47 25.40 -1.33
C ILE A 16 4.07 24.88 -1.61
N SER A 17 3.90 24.27 -2.77
CA SER A 17 2.65 23.62 -3.12
C SER A 17 2.39 22.53 -2.08
N ALA A 18 1.29 22.66 -1.35
CA ALA A 18 0.93 21.72 -0.28
C ALA A 18 0.63 20.28 -0.77
N ALA A 19 0.84 20.02 -2.06
CA ALA A 19 0.65 18.72 -2.72
C ALA A 19 1.95 17.93 -2.87
N ASP A 20 3.11 18.59 -2.79
CA ASP A 20 4.41 17.91 -2.91
C ASP A 20 4.77 17.17 -1.61
N LEU A 21 5.38 16.00 -1.78
CA LEU A 21 5.92 15.22 -0.65
C LEU A 21 7.17 15.93 -0.10
N GLU A 22 7.03 16.52 1.06
CA GLU A 22 8.12 17.22 1.74
C GLU A 22 9.26 16.27 2.09
N PRO A 23 10.54 16.71 1.99
CA PRO A 23 11.68 15.87 2.32
C PRO A 23 11.65 15.30 3.74
N ALA A 24 11.16 16.05 4.73
CA ALA A 24 11.03 15.59 6.11
C ALA A 24 9.98 14.47 6.24
N THR A 25 8.86 14.60 5.52
CA THR A 25 7.79 13.58 5.44
C THR A 25 8.33 12.29 4.81
N ALA A 26 9.04 12.43 3.68
CA ALA A 26 9.66 11.30 2.99
C ALA A 26 10.66 10.57 3.89
N ALA A 27 11.59 11.29 4.53
CA ALA A 27 12.59 10.71 5.43
C ALA A 27 11.97 10.00 6.64
N ALA A 28 10.90 10.55 7.21
CA ALA A 28 10.18 9.90 8.31
C ALA A 28 9.48 8.62 7.86
N PHE A 29 8.87 8.60 6.68
CA PHE A 29 8.29 7.39 6.08
C PHE A 29 9.35 6.34 5.77
N ASP A 30 10.49 6.74 5.19
CA ASP A 30 11.59 5.82 4.87
C ASP A 30 12.17 5.18 6.15
N ARG A 31 12.29 5.95 7.25
CA ARG A 31 12.67 5.43 8.57
C ARG A 31 11.66 4.42 9.09
N TYR A 32 10.37 4.74 9.02
CA TYR A 32 9.30 3.84 9.43
C TYR A 32 9.34 2.54 8.64
N THR A 33 9.46 2.62 7.33
CA THR A 33 9.59 1.49 6.40
C THR A 33 10.80 0.62 6.76
N THR A 34 11.97 1.23 6.92
CA THR A 34 13.20 0.51 7.28
C THR A 34 13.04 -0.29 8.58
N LEU A 35 12.46 0.30 9.62
CA LEU A 35 12.24 -0.39 10.89
C LEU A 35 11.20 -1.50 10.78
N THR A 36 10.15 -1.30 9.98
CA THR A 36 9.17 -2.34 9.67
C THR A 36 9.82 -3.52 8.97
N GLU A 37 10.60 -3.26 7.94
CA GLU A 37 11.29 -4.31 7.15
C GLU A 37 12.30 -5.07 8.01
N GLN A 38 13.09 -4.38 8.82
CA GLN A 38 14.01 -5.02 9.76
C GLN A 38 13.31 -5.94 10.77
N ALA A 39 12.11 -5.56 11.20
CA ALA A 39 11.29 -6.41 12.06
C ALA A 39 10.74 -7.63 11.30
N LEU A 40 10.30 -7.45 10.06
CA LEU A 40 9.81 -8.52 9.19
C LEU A 40 10.91 -9.51 8.80
N GLU A 41 12.10 -9.04 8.47
CA GLU A 41 13.26 -9.88 8.09
C GLU A 41 13.70 -10.82 9.21
N LYS A 42 13.51 -10.43 10.48
CA LYS A 42 13.85 -11.29 11.63
C LYS A 42 12.88 -12.46 11.80
N ARG A 43 11.68 -12.35 11.25
CA ARG A 43 10.60 -13.33 11.38
C ARG A 43 10.73 -14.39 10.28
N THR A 44 11.52 -15.43 10.50
CA THR A 44 11.78 -16.52 9.54
C THR A 44 11.46 -17.91 10.09
N GLY A 45 11.30 -18.03 11.41
CA GLY A 45 11.06 -19.30 12.10
C GLY A 45 9.62 -19.81 11.91
N PRO A 46 9.38 -21.12 12.12
CA PRO A 46 8.06 -21.75 11.90
C PRO A 46 6.98 -21.32 12.91
N LEU A 47 7.36 -20.66 14.01
CA LEU A 47 6.44 -20.14 15.04
C LEU A 47 6.60 -18.61 15.20
N ASP A 48 7.23 -17.97 14.24
CA ASP A 48 7.52 -16.54 14.23
C ASP A 48 7.54 -15.99 12.80
N PHE A 49 6.95 -16.69 11.85
CA PHE A 49 6.90 -16.25 10.46
C PHE A 49 5.72 -15.32 10.23
N LEU A 50 4.56 -15.69 10.71
CA LEU A 50 3.33 -14.91 10.56
C LEU A 50 3.09 -14.00 11.78
N TRP A 51 2.43 -12.89 11.56
CA TRP A 51 1.89 -12.07 12.65
C TRP A 51 0.91 -12.88 13.51
N LEU A 52 0.13 -13.75 12.88
CA LEU A 52 -0.82 -14.66 13.53
C LEU A 52 -0.16 -15.61 14.56
N ASP A 53 1.15 -15.88 14.45
CA ASP A 53 1.85 -16.76 15.40
C ASP A 53 1.91 -16.14 16.81
N HIS A 54 1.86 -14.81 16.88
CA HIS A 54 1.81 -14.07 18.14
C HIS A 54 0.39 -13.59 18.52
N HIS A 55 -0.62 -13.90 17.67
CA HIS A 55 -1.99 -13.45 17.83
C HIS A 55 -2.98 -14.63 17.78
N PRO A 56 -3.01 -15.48 18.83
CA PRO A 56 -3.78 -16.73 18.82
C PRO A 56 -5.30 -16.53 18.69
N LYS A 57 -5.84 -15.39 19.12
CA LYS A 57 -7.27 -15.09 18.95
C LYS A 57 -7.60 -14.86 17.48
N GLU A 58 -6.80 -14.03 16.82
CA GLU A 58 -6.93 -13.72 15.40
C GLU A 58 -6.65 -14.96 14.54
N LYS A 59 -5.66 -15.78 14.92
CA LYS A 59 -5.38 -17.06 14.26
C LYS A 59 -6.57 -18.01 14.35
N SER A 60 -7.27 -18.04 15.48
CA SER A 60 -8.50 -18.83 15.63
C SER A 60 -9.64 -18.32 14.74
N LEU A 61 -9.81 -17.00 14.57
CA LEU A 61 -10.78 -16.42 13.64
C LEU A 61 -10.47 -16.80 12.20
N VAL A 62 -9.20 -16.71 11.81
CA VAL A 62 -8.74 -17.10 10.47
C VAL A 62 -8.97 -18.59 10.22
N TRP A 63 -8.69 -19.43 11.21
CA TRP A 63 -8.97 -20.87 11.15
C TRP A 63 -10.46 -21.17 10.99
N LEU A 64 -11.35 -20.34 11.58
CA LEU A 64 -12.81 -20.40 11.40
C LEU A 64 -13.29 -19.75 10.08
N ASN A 65 -12.37 -19.55 9.11
CA ASN A 65 -12.65 -18.97 7.80
C ASN A 65 -13.12 -17.51 7.82
N GLN A 66 -12.68 -16.75 8.79
CA GLN A 66 -12.88 -15.30 8.81
C GLN A 66 -11.57 -14.63 8.35
N SER A 67 -11.69 -13.61 7.52
CA SER A 67 -10.56 -12.72 7.29
C SER A 67 -10.37 -11.80 8.49
N VAL A 68 -9.13 -11.52 8.83
CA VAL A 68 -8.78 -10.55 9.87
C VAL A 68 -8.11 -9.35 9.22
N VAL A 69 -8.54 -8.14 9.56
CA VAL A 69 -7.84 -6.90 9.19
C VAL A 69 -7.62 -6.07 10.44
N ALA A 70 -6.36 -5.79 10.75
CA ALA A 70 -5.96 -5.11 11.96
C ALA A 70 -5.00 -3.94 11.67
N PRO A 71 -5.13 -2.80 12.39
CA PRO A 71 -4.14 -1.73 12.31
C PRO A 71 -2.81 -2.22 12.91
N GLN A 72 -1.72 -1.80 12.30
CA GLN A 72 -0.37 -2.08 12.74
C GLN A 72 0.35 -0.79 13.13
N LYS A 73 1.45 -0.93 13.85
CA LYS A 73 2.31 0.17 14.25
C LYS A 73 3.75 -0.29 14.39
N THR A 74 4.65 0.47 13.80
CA THR A 74 6.09 0.33 14.02
C THR A 74 6.56 1.42 14.97
N LEU A 75 7.30 1.02 15.99
CA LEU A 75 7.87 1.92 16.99
C LEU A 75 9.38 2.03 16.80
N ASP A 76 9.91 3.21 17.06
CA ASP A 76 11.34 3.46 17.15
C ASP A 76 11.74 3.56 18.62
N GLN A 77 12.50 2.58 19.11
CA GLN A 77 12.90 2.49 20.53
C GLN A 77 11.69 2.61 21.49
N GLY A 78 10.53 2.08 21.10
CA GLY A 78 9.30 2.12 21.91
C GLY A 78 8.48 3.41 21.74
N GLN A 79 8.89 4.34 20.89
CA GLN A 79 8.19 5.60 20.63
C GLN A 79 7.54 5.60 19.24
N GLU A 80 6.43 6.33 19.11
CA GLU A 80 5.80 6.56 17.82
C GLU A 80 6.69 7.43 16.92
N ILE A 81 6.71 7.08 15.64
CA ILE A 81 7.42 7.86 14.62
C ILE A 81 6.43 8.89 14.08
N GLU A 82 6.68 10.15 14.36
CA GLU A 82 5.91 11.24 13.76
C GLU A 82 6.21 11.37 12.27
N ILE A 83 5.16 11.56 11.47
CA ILE A 83 5.26 11.79 10.02
C ILE A 83 4.85 13.25 9.74
N PRO A 84 5.78 14.19 9.74
CA PRO A 84 5.47 15.60 9.57
C PRO A 84 4.76 15.86 8.24
N GLY A 85 3.60 16.51 8.27
CA GLY A 85 2.84 16.82 7.06
C GLY A 85 2.29 15.64 6.26
N GLY A 86 2.39 14.41 6.78
CA GLY A 86 1.90 13.18 6.17
C GLY A 86 0.86 12.45 7.01
N ALA A 87 0.06 11.61 6.37
CA ALA A 87 -0.82 10.63 7.01
C ALA A 87 -0.34 9.23 6.64
N LEU A 88 0.29 8.55 7.59
CA LEU A 88 0.69 7.16 7.47
C LEU A 88 -0.47 6.27 7.89
N GLN A 89 -0.74 5.25 7.09
CA GLN A 89 -1.66 4.17 7.39
C GLN A 89 -0.91 2.84 7.29
N HIS A 90 -1.00 2.01 8.32
CA HIS A 90 -0.36 0.72 8.38
C HIS A 90 -1.40 -0.35 8.79
N TRP A 91 -1.70 -1.25 7.87
CA TRP A 91 -2.74 -2.26 8.03
C TRP A 91 -2.19 -3.64 7.68
N LEU A 92 -2.65 -4.66 8.40
CA LEU A 92 -2.39 -6.06 8.12
C LEU A 92 -3.71 -6.76 7.85
N GLY A 93 -3.75 -7.57 6.79
CA GLY A 93 -4.81 -8.51 6.49
C GLY A 93 -4.30 -9.94 6.56
N ALA A 94 -5.10 -10.87 7.07
CA ALA A 94 -4.74 -12.27 7.19
C ALA A 94 -5.90 -13.21 6.84
N ILE A 95 -5.58 -14.35 6.21
CA ILE A 95 -6.54 -15.37 5.76
C ILE A 95 -5.91 -16.75 5.74
N LEU A 96 -6.75 -17.80 5.87
CA LEU A 96 -6.41 -19.20 5.59
C LEU A 96 -7.13 -19.69 4.32
N LEU A 97 -6.38 -20.26 3.40
CA LEU A 97 -6.85 -20.87 2.16
C LEU A 97 -6.72 -22.39 2.26
N GLU A 98 -7.76 -23.05 2.79
CA GLU A 98 -7.69 -24.46 3.24
C GLU A 98 -7.33 -25.47 2.13
N HIS A 99 -7.75 -25.22 0.90
CA HIS A 99 -7.56 -26.15 -0.23
C HIS A 99 -6.57 -25.64 -1.28
N ALA A 100 -5.82 -24.61 -0.93
CA ALA A 100 -4.79 -24.07 -1.80
C ALA A 100 -3.44 -24.79 -1.59
N THR A 101 -2.54 -24.67 -2.56
CA THR A 101 -1.14 -25.01 -2.39
C THR A 101 -0.29 -23.73 -2.40
N PHE A 102 0.86 -23.81 -1.74
CA PHE A 102 1.79 -22.70 -1.64
C PHE A 102 2.12 -22.09 -3.02
N GLU A 103 2.44 -22.93 -4.00
CA GLU A 103 2.81 -22.51 -5.34
C GLU A 103 1.67 -21.75 -6.04
N ARG A 104 0.43 -22.26 -5.94
CA ARG A 104 -0.72 -21.63 -6.57
C ARG A 104 -1.01 -20.25 -5.97
N VAL A 105 -0.88 -20.12 -4.65
CA VAL A 105 -1.10 -18.84 -3.96
C VAL A 105 0.02 -17.86 -4.28
N ARG A 106 1.28 -18.29 -4.22
CA ARG A 106 2.44 -17.50 -4.60
C ARG A 106 2.30 -16.98 -6.04
N ASP A 107 1.99 -17.87 -6.98
CA ASP A 107 1.91 -17.55 -8.40
C ASP A 107 0.73 -16.59 -8.68
N PHE A 108 -0.39 -16.74 -7.97
CA PHE A 108 -1.51 -15.80 -8.04
C PHE A 108 -1.12 -14.39 -7.55
N ILE A 109 -0.41 -14.28 -6.43
CA ILE A 109 0.03 -12.98 -5.90
C ILE A 109 1.08 -12.33 -6.80
N LEU A 110 1.94 -13.11 -7.46
CA LEU A 110 2.97 -12.61 -8.37
C LEU A 110 2.47 -12.36 -9.79
N ASP A 111 1.25 -12.75 -10.13
CA ASP A 111 0.67 -12.51 -11.46
C ASP A 111 0.14 -11.07 -11.59
N TYR A 112 1.04 -10.10 -11.54
CA TYR A 112 0.71 -8.68 -11.67
C TYR A 112 -0.02 -8.34 -12.97
N ALA A 113 0.14 -9.14 -14.04
CA ALA A 113 -0.54 -8.90 -15.30
C ALA A 113 -2.06 -9.10 -15.19
N ALA A 114 -2.50 -10.02 -14.34
CA ALA A 114 -3.90 -10.38 -14.16
C ALA A 114 -4.60 -9.62 -13.02
N TYR A 115 -3.93 -8.71 -12.31
CA TYR A 115 -4.53 -7.97 -11.18
C TYR A 115 -5.82 -7.24 -11.57
N LYS A 116 -5.94 -6.69 -12.77
CA LYS A 116 -7.17 -6.07 -13.29
C LYS A 116 -8.35 -7.05 -13.37
N ASP A 117 -8.07 -8.35 -13.51
CA ASP A 117 -9.07 -9.41 -13.61
C ASP A 117 -9.38 -10.02 -12.23
N TYR A 118 -8.36 -10.17 -11.36
CA TYR A 118 -8.49 -10.71 -10.01
C TYR A 118 -9.10 -9.69 -9.04
N PHE A 119 -8.66 -8.44 -9.11
CA PHE A 119 -9.05 -7.36 -8.21
C PHE A 119 -9.72 -6.21 -8.98
N LYS A 120 -10.65 -6.56 -9.88
CA LYS A 120 -11.35 -5.62 -10.79
C LYS A 120 -12.11 -4.49 -10.10
N GLN A 121 -12.37 -4.61 -8.78
CA GLN A 121 -12.96 -3.55 -7.99
C GLN A 121 -11.97 -2.41 -7.73
N TYR A 122 -10.67 -2.68 -7.80
CA TYR A 122 -9.59 -1.71 -7.57
C TYR A 122 -8.81 -1.38 -8.84
N PHE A 123 -8.47 -2.38 -9.65
CA PHE A 123 -7.59 -2.17 -10.80
C PHE A 123 -8.38 -2.16 -12.12
N THR A 124 -8.18 -1.10 -12.91
CA THR A 124 -8.75 -0.96 -14.26
C THR A 124 -7.75 -1.32 -15.34
N ALA A 125 -6.46 -1.31 -15.03
CA ALA A 125 -5.39 -1.83 -15.87
C ALA A 125 -4.28 -2.39 -15.00
N SER A 126 -3.61 -3.41 -15.53
CA SER A 126 -2.42 -4.01 -14.90
C SER A 126 -1.53 -4.62 -15.96
N ARG A 127 -0.23 -4.55 -15.76
CA ARG A 127 0.75 -5.20 -16.64
C ARG A 127 2.03 -5.50 -15.89
N LEU A 128 2.63 -6.62 -16.19
CA LEU A 128 4.02 -6.91 -15.85
C LEU A 128 4.91 -6.12 -16.82
N VAL A 129 5.81 -5.28 -16.30
CA VAL A 129 6.73 -4.46 -17.09
C VAL A 129 8.01 -5.23 -17.36
N LYS A 130 8.56 -5.86 -16.30
CA LYS A 130 9.80 -6.64 -16.35
C LYS A 130 9.73 -7.76 -15.30
N ARG A 131 10.37 -8.88 -15.63
CA ARG A 131 10.70 -9.94 -14.67
C ARG A 131 12.18 -10.31 -14.86
N ASP A 132 12.88 -10.41 -13.73
CA ASP A 132 14.29 -10.83 -13.68
C ASP A 132 14.45 -11.78 -12.49
N GLY A 133 14.36 -13.07 -12.75
CA GLY A 133 14.31 -14.08 -11.69
C GLY A 133 13.11 -13.88 -10.77
N ASP A 134 13.38 -13.57 -9.51
CA ASP A 134 12.40 -13.31 -8.45
C ASP A 134 12.08 -11.82 -8.27
N HIS A 135 12.57 -10.97 -9.17
CA HIS A 135 12.29 -9.55 -9.20
C HIS A 135 11.25 -9.21 -10.28
N PHE A 136 10.29 -8.36 -9.94
CA PHE A 136 9.14 -8.00 -10.77
C PHE A 136 8.93 -6.49 -10.75
N ASP A 137 8.91 -5.86 -11.94
CA ASP A 137 8.41 -4.50 -12.10
C ASP A 137 7.04 -4.55 -12.75
N ALA A 138 6.08 -3.88 -12.18
CA ALA A 138 4.71 -3.85 -12.68
C ALA A 138 4.14 -2.43 -12.72
N ALA A 139 3.14 -2.24 -13.58
CA ALA A 139 2.38 -1.01 -13.66
C ALA A 139 0.88 -1.32 -13.50
N LEU A 140 0.25 -0.63 -12.56
CA LEU A 140 -1.14 -0.80 -12.18
C LEU A 140 -1.87 0.53 -12.32
N ARG A 141 -3.15 0.48 -12.70
CA ARG A 141 -4.05 1.63 -12.64
C ARG A 141 -5.15 1.35 -11.61
N LEU A 142 -5.05 2.04 -10.49
CA LEU A 142 -5.99 1.92 -9.38
C LEU A 142 -7.13 2.92 -9.56
N ARG A 143 -8.37 2.46 -9.38
CA ARG A 143 -9.57 3.29 -9.39
C ARG A 143 -10.43 3.00 -8.18
N ARG A 144 -10.86 4.02 -7.46
CA ARG A 144 -11.89 3.89 -6.44
C ARG A 144 -13.27 4.18 -7.01
N LYS A 145 -14.17 3.17 -7.01
CA LYS A 145 -15.52 3.29 -7.59
C LYS A 145 -16.44 4.27 -6.87
N GLN A 146 -16.28 4.42 -5.56
CA GLN A 146 -17.16 5.28 -4.74
C GLN A 146 -16.89 6.78 -4.90
N LEU A 147 -15.70 7.13 -5.39
CA LEU A 147 -15.31 8.47 -5.71
C LEU A 147 -14.95 8.50 -7.20
N ALA A 148 -15.91 8.81 -8.04
CA ALA A 148 -15.79 8.79 -9.51
C ALA A 148 -14.63 9.62 -10.10
N ALA A 149 -13.74 10.14 -9.27
CA ALA A 149 -12.74 11.12 -9.63
C ALA A 149 -11.29 10.74 -9.24
N VAL A 150 -11.00 9.62 -8.58
CA VAL A 150 -9.63 9.26 -8.21
C VAL A 150 -9.17 8.05 -9.00
N ILE A 151 -8.26 8.28 -9.93
CA ILE A 151 -7.51 7.25 -10.64
C ILE A 151 -6.02 7.52 -10.39
N LEU A 152 -5.28 6.49 -10.00
CA LEU A 152 -3.86 6.54 -9.74
C LEU A 152 -3.13 5.58 -10.68
N ASN A 153 -2.08 6.07 -11.34
CA ASN A 153 -1.07 5.22 -11.96
C ASN A 153 -0.04 4.86 -10.89
N ILE A 154 0.25 3.57 -10.75
CA ILE A 154 1.19 3.05 -9.76
C ILE A 154 2.19 2.15 -10.48
N ASN A 155 3.46 2.51 -10.45
CA ASN A 155 4.54 1.59 -10.79
C ASN A 155 5.08 1.01 -9.48
N LEU A 156 5.36 -0.27 -9.47
CA LEU A 156 5.89 -0.97 -8.32
C LEU A 156 7.05 -1.89 -8.72
N SER A 157 7.92 -2.12 -7.76
CA SER A 157 9.01 -3.07 -7.82
C SER A 157 8.84 -4.05 -6.67
N ALA A 158 8.84 -5.33 -6.98
CA ALA A 158 8.60 -6.39 -6.02
C ALA A 158 9.69 -7.46 -6.11
N THR A 159 10.07 -8.01 -4.96
CA THR A 159 11.01 -9.12 -4.87
C THR A 159 10.39 -10.24 -4.05
N TYR A 160 10.39 -11.44 -4.62
CA TYR A 160 10.00 -12.66 -3.92
C TYR A 160 11.22 -13.28 -3.25
N VAL A 161 11.07 -13.72 -2.02
CA VAL A 161 12.10 -14.39 -1.23
C VAL A 161 11.59 -15.73 -0.74
N THR A 162 12.26 -16.81 -1.11
CA THR A 162 12.02 -18.15 -0.56
C THR A 162 12.74 -18.26 0.79
N VAL A 163 11.99 -18.59 1.84
CA VAL A 163 12.56 -18.91 3.17
C VAL A 163 12.75 -20.41 3.30
N GLU A 164 11.73 -21.19 2.97
CA GLU A 164 11.71 -22.66 2.91
C GLU A 164 10.75 -23.11 1.80
N PRO A 165 10.70 -24.38 1.42
CA PRO A 165 9.78 -24.85 0.38
C PRO A 165 8.31 -24.54 0.63
N SER A 166 7.91 -24.41 1.90
CA SER A 166 6.53 -24.10 2.32
C SER A 166 6.36 -22.67 2.82
N ARG A 167 7.39 -21.81 2.78
CA ARG A 167 7.37 -20.43 3.28
C ARG A 167 8.11 -19.47 2.37
N GLY A 168 7.51 -18.34 2.10
CA GLY A 168 8.13 -17.27 1.35
C GLY A 168 7.42 -15.96 1.57
N TYR A 169 8.08 -14.87 1.21
CA TYR A 169 7.51 -13.54 1.32
C TYR A 169 7.83 -12.69 0.10
N ILE A 170 7.04 -11.64 -0.09
CA ILE A 170 7.23 -10.65 -1.16
C ILE A 170 7.35 -9.29 -0.51
N VAL A 171 8.39 -8.54 -0.88
CA VAL A 171 8.57 -7.14 -0.56
C VAL A 171 8.24 -6.33 -1.80
N CYS A 172 7.30 -5.42 -1.71
CA CYS A 172 6.84 -4.62 -2.83
C CYS A 172 6.82 -3.13 -2.46
N HIS A 173 7.52 -2.31 -3.24
CA HIS A 173 7.56 -0.86 -3.08
C HIS A 173 6.99 -0.17 -4.31
N SER A 174 6.21 0.89 -4.10
CA SER A 174 5.88 1.80 -5.18
C SER A 174 7.12 2.59 -5.61
N THR A 175 7.42 2.59 -6.90
CA THR A 175 8.52 3.37 -7.48
C THR A 175 8.03 4.68 -8.10
N HIS A 176 6.74 4.74 -8.47
CA HIS A 176 6.07 5.92 -8.97
C HIS A 176 4.59 5.84 -8.67
N ILE A 177 4.01 6.93 -8.19
CA ILE A 177 2.55 7.08 -8.03
C ILE A 177 2.18 8.46 -8.55
N ALA A 178 1.20 8.51 -9.47
CA ALA A 178 0.69 9.76 -9.99
C ALA A 178 -0.83 9.73 -10.14
N GLU A 179 -1.47 10.87 -9.92
CA GLU A 179 -2.89 11.08 -10.13
C GLU A 179 -3.18 11.31 -11.62
N VAL A 180 -4.24 10.72 -12.15
CA VAL A 180 -4.69 10.97 -13.53
C VAL A 180 -5.39 12.32 -13.61
N ALA A 181 -5.01 13.18 -14.57
CA ALA A 181 -5.49 14.55 -14.68
C ALA A 181 -6.99 14.66 -14.99
N HIS A 182 -7.50 13.81 -15.88
CA HIS A 182 -8.87 13.84 -16.38
C HIS A 182 -9.60 12.50 -16.18
N PRO A 183 -9.86 12.09 -14.93
CA PRO A 183 -10.36 10.73 -14.61
C PRO A 183 -11.78 10.44 -15.13
N LYS A 184 -12.50 11.46 -15.62
CA LYS A 184 -13.86 11.32 -16.18
C LYS A 184 -13.88 11.14 -17.69
N GLU A 185 -12.78 11.34 -18.38
CA GLU A 185 -12.70 11.15 -19.81
C GLU A 185 -12.75 9.67 -20.17
N LYS A 186 -13.31 9.35 -21.34
CA LYS A 186 -13.59 7.98 -21.77
C LYS A 186 -12.33 7.15 -21.96
N ASP A 187 -11.23 7.81 -22.27
CA ASP A 187 -9.88 7.26 -22.32
C ASP A 187 -8.94 8.25 -21.60
N PRO A 188 -8.85 8.17 -20.28
CA PRO A 188 -7.95 9.03 -19.53
C PRO A 188 -6.51 8.56 -19.80
N ALA A 189 -6.12 8.62 -21.07
CA ALA A 189 -4.80 8.21 -21.52
C ALA A 189 -3.78 8.89 -20.64
N ASP A 190 -3.06 8.15 -19.89
CA ASP A 190 -1.73 8.38 -19.34
C ASP A 190 -1.34 9.85 -18.97
N GLN A 191 -2.30 10.79 -18.98
CA GLN A 191 -2.08 12.17 -18.57
C GLN A 191 -2.03 12.23 -17.06
N GLU A 192 -0.85 12.07 -16.55
CA GLU A 192 -0.59 12.26 -15.14
C GLU A 192 -0.69 13.75 -14.79
N ARG A 193 -1.28 14.02 -13.65
CA ARG A 193 -1.32 15.38 -13.09
C ARG A 193 0.10 15.78 -12.68
N PRO A 194 0.57 16.99 -13.00
CA PRO A 194 1.84 17.49 -12.48
C PRO A 194 1.87 17.38 -10.95
N ALA A 195 3.00 17.05 -10.35
CA ALA A 195 3.13 16.89 -8.89
C ALA A 195 2.66 18.14 -8.13
N ALA A 196 2.98 19.33 -8.64
CA ALA A 196 2.55 20.60 -8.06
C ALA A 196 1.02 20.80 -8.02
N ASP A 197 0.28 20.12 -8.91
CA ASP A 197 -1.18 20.19 -9.02
C ASP A 197 -1.89 18.96 -8.42
N ALA A 198 -1.13 17.97 -7.94
CA ALA A 198 -1.67 16.74 -7.36
C ALA A 198 -2.37 17.02 -6.02
N TYR A 199 -3.34 16.20 -5.67
CA TYR A 199 -4.07 16.33 -4.41
C TYR A 199 -3.40 15.64 -3.24
N GLY A 200 -2.40 14.75 -3.50
CA GLY A 200 -1.70 13.98 -2.48
C GLY A 200 -2.55 12.83 -1.93
N TYR A 201 -3.37 12.21 -2.76
CA TYR A 201 -4.19 11.06 -2.35
C TYR A 201 -3.35 9.87 -1.90
N LEU A 202 -2.23 9.64 -2.56
CA LEU A 202 -1.28 8.60 -2.23
C LEU A 202 0.10 8.99 -2.76
N TRP A 203 1.09 9.05 -1.87
CA TRP A 203 2.48 9.38 -2.23
C TRP A 203 3.37 8.15 -2.27
N ARG A 204 3.13 7.18 -1.36
CA ARG A 204 3.88 5.94 -1.22
C ARG A 204 2.93 4.79 -0.90
N LEU A 205 3.25 3.61 -1.40
CA LEU A 205 2.57 2.37 -1.09
C LEU A 205 3.61 1.24 -1.04
N ASN A 206 3.79 0.63 0.13
CA ASN A 206 4.61 -0.55 0.29
C ASN A 206 3.73 -1.70 0.78
N GLN A 207 3.99 -2.89 0.28
CA GLN A 207 3.22 -4.09 0.60
C GLN A 207 4.17 -5.25 0.88
N TYR A 208 3.85 -6.03 1.90
CA TYR A 208 4.60 -7.20 2.31
C TYR A 208 3.64 -8.37 2.41
N TRP A 209 3.83 -9.34 1.52
CA TRP A 209 3.05 -10.58 1.56
C TRP A 209 3.85 -11.66 2.24
N ARG A 210 3.21 -12.44 3.12
CA ARG A 210 3.77 -13.63 3.71
C ARG A 210 2.87 -14.81 3.42
N ILE A 211 3.47 -15.92 3.01
CA ILE A 211 2.76 -17.12 2.57
C ILE A 211 3.39 -18.31 3.29
N GLU A 212 2.58 -19.05 4.02
CA GLU A 212 3.04 -20.26 4.71
C GLU A 212 2.03 -21.38 4.52
N GLN A 213 2.51 -22.53 4.02
CA GLN A 213 1.72 -23.76 3.95
C GLN A 213 1.90 -24.57 5.23
N THR A 214 0.77 -25.00 5.79
CA THR A 214 0.69 -25.88 6.95
C THR A 214 -0.20 -27.08 6.64
N GLY A 215 -0.44 -27.97 7.63
CA GLY A 215 -1.42 -29.04 7.50
C GLY A 215 -2.86 -28.57 7.30
N ASP A 216 -3.19 -27.34 7.72
CA ASP A 216 -4.54 -26.75 7.61
C ASP A 216 -4.79 -26.10 6.24
N GLY A 217 -3.74 -25.82 5.46
CA GLY A 217 -3.81 -25.09 4.19
C GLY A 217 -2.71 -24.04 4.06
N VAL A 218 -2.99 -22.97 3.35
CA VAL A 218 -2.05 -21.87 3.14
C VAL A 218 -2.51 -20.62 3.88
N TYR A 219 -1.75 -20.20 4.88
CA TYR A 219 -1.91 -18.90 5.51
C TYR A 219 -1.29 -17.83 4.64
N VAL A 220 -2.01 -16.74 4.48
CA VAL A 220 -1.54 -15.55 3.76
C VAL A 220 -1.72 -14.33 4.63
N GLU A 221 -0.69 -13.52 4.73
CA GLU A 221 -0.73 -12.20 5.34
C GLU A 221 -0.31 -11.15 4.33
N LEU A 222 -1.00 -10.03 4.33
CA LEU A 222 -0.66 -8.81 3.63
C LEU A 222 -0.51 -7.68 4.64
N GLU A 223 0.69 -7.17 4.77
CA GLU A 223 0.96 -5.94 5.50
C GLU A 223 1.14 -4.78 4.51
N SER A 224 0.44 -3.67 4.72
CA SER A 224 0.40 -2.55 3.77
C SER A 224 0.66 -1.22 4.48
N LEU A 225 1.68 -0.51 4.02
CA LEU A 225 2.01 0.84 4.42
C LEU A 225 1.63 1.81 3.32
N SER A 226 0.85 2.82 3.64
CA SER A 226 0.53 3.90 2.70
C SER A 226 0.78 5.26 3.32
N LEU A 227 1.34 6.16 2.54
CA LEU A 227 1.58 7.54 2.90
C LEU A 227 0.78 8.45 1.97
N SER A 228 0.03 9.35 2.55
CA SER A 228 -0.78 10.34 1.85
C SER A 228 -0.74 11.69 2.54
N ARG A 229 -1.35 12.68 1.92
CA ARG A 229 -1.59 13.97 2.57
C ARG A 229 -2.55 13.82 3.76
N PRO A 230 -2.36 14.56 4.87
CA PRO A 230 -3.30 14.54 5.98
C PRO A 230 -4.69 15.01 5.56
N ALA A 231 -5.73 14.39 6.12
CA ALA A 231 -7.09 14.87 5.99
C ALA A 231 -7.23 16.21 6.75
N GLY A 232 -7.80 17.24 6.12
CA GLY A 232 -8.07 18.54 6.78
C GLY A 232 -7.21 19.73 6.35
N GLY A 233 -6.26 19.57 5.42
CA GLY A 233 -5.59 20.71 4.78
C GLY A 233 -6.56 21.55 3.95
N LEU A 234 -6.23 22.84 3.72
CA LEU A 234 -7.04 23.92 3.12
C LEU A 234 -7.71 23.66 1.75
N ASN A 235 -8.03 22.44 1.38
CA ASN A 235 -8.63 22.12 0.10
C ASN A 235 -10.02 21.47 0.22
N PRO A 236 -10.99 21.85 -0.63
CA PRO A 236 -12.44 21.78 -0.41
C PRO A 236 -13.06 20.39 -0.60
N GLY A 237 -12.33 19.32 -0.40
CA GLY A 237 -12.89 17.99 -0.63
C GLY A 237 -13.24 17.25 0.66
N ARG A 238 -14.46 17.35 1.19
CA ARG A 238 -15.04 16.35 2.12
C ARG A 238 -14.82 14.91 1.65
N PHE A 239 -14.55 14.71 0.37
CA PHE A 239 -14.25 13.45 -0.29
C PHE A 239 -12.82 12.93 -0.03
N LEU A 240 -11.85 13.81 0.22
CA LEU A 240 -10.46 13.45 0.56
C LEU A 240 -10.37 12.70 1.89
N ASN A 241 -11.15 13.13 2.89
CA ASN A 241 -11.10 12.53 4.22
C ASN A 241 -11.45 11.04 4.19
N GLY A 242 -12.48 10.66 3.44
CA GLY A 242 -12.85 9.25 3.29
C GLY A 242 -11.86 8.41 2.51
N PHE A 243 -11.15 9.00 1.51
CA PHE A 243 -10.11 8.29 0.78
C PHE A 243 -8.91 8.02 1.68
N VAL A 244 -8.38 9.06 2.30
CA VAL A 244 -7.16 8.96 3.12
C VAL A 244 -7.38 8.12 4.38
N GLN A 245 -8.56 8.18 5.00
CA GLN A 245 -8.83 7.50 6.27
C GLN A 245 -9.28 6.05 6.11
N ASN A 246 -10.13 5.76 5.15
CA ASN A 246 -10.78 4.45 5.05
C ASN A 246 -10.21 3.56 3.95
N PHE A 247 -9.76 4.17 2.85
CA PHE A 247 -9.30 3.43 1.69
C PHE A 247 -8.14 2.46 1.98
N PRO A 248 -7.11 2.80 2.78
CA PRO A 248 -6.01 1.88 3.05
C PRO A 248 -6.49 0.57 3.71
N ARG A 249 -7.43 0.65 4.65
CA ARG A 249 -8.06 -0.52 5.26
C ARG A 249 -8.90 -1.30 4.26
N GLU A 250 -9.84 -0.60 3.57
CA GLU A 250 -10.72 -1.20 2.56
C GLU A 250 -9.92 -1.88 1.44
N PHE A 251 -8.76 -1.32 1.09
CA PHE A 251 -7.88 -1.88 0.07
C PHE A 251 -7.26 -3.22 0.52
N VAL A 252 -6.76 -3.30 1.76
CA VAL A 252 -6.28 -4.55 2.34
C VAL A 252 -7.42 -5.58 2.43
N GLU A 253 -8.59 -5.19 2.96
CA GLU A 253 -9.79 -6.05 3.02
C GLU A 253 -10.11 -6.63 1.64
N GLY A 254 -10.14 -5.79 0.61
CA GLY A 254 -10.50 -6.23 -0.73
C GLY A 254 -9.46 -7.07 -1.44
N LEU A 255 -8.16 -6.93 -1.13
CA LEU A 255 -7.14 -7.85 -1.64
C LEU A 255 -7.26 -9.23 -0.98
N ILE A 256 -7.54 -9.28 0.32
CA ILE A 256 -7.80 -10.52 1.07
C ILE A 256 -9.08 -11.21 0.56
N ASP A 257 -10.16 -10.45 0.34
CA ASP A 257 -11.41 -10.97 -0.23
C ASP A 257 -11.21 -11.51 -1.67
N GLY A 258 -10.34 -10.88 -2.44
CA GLY A 258 -9.97 -11.36 -3.78
C GLY A 258 -9.28 -12.73 -3.75
N LEU A 259 -8.44 -12.97 -2.74
CA LEU A 259 -7.86 -14.31 -2.49
C LEU A 259 -8.96 -15.34 -2.15
N HIS A 260 -9.91 -15.00 -1.28
CA HIS A 260 -11.06 -15.86 -0.96
C HIS A 260 -11.85 -16.26 -2.19
N GLN A 261 -12.08 -15.30 -3.11
CA GLN A 261 -12.81 -15.55 -4.36
C GLN A 261 -12.01 -16.41 -5.34
N ALA A 262 -10.69 -16.27 -5.37
CA ALA A 262 -9.81 -17.04 -6.24
C ALA A 262 -9.57 -18.48 -5.78
N PHE A 263 -9.68 -18.70 -4.47
CA PHE A 263 -9.48 -20.00 -3.82
C PHE A 263 -10.70 -20.40 -2.97
N PRO A 264 -11.88 -20.60 -3.61
CA PRO A 264 -13.09 -20.96 -2.90
C PRO A 264 -12.96 -22.34 -2.27
N ARG A 265 -13.64 -22.55 -1.13
CA ARG A 265 -13.79 -23.89 -0.58
C ARG A 265 -14.61 -24.77 -1.55
N PRO A 266 -14.26 -26.02 -1.75
CA PRO A 266 -15.15 -26.96 -2.41
C PRO A 266 -16.43 -27.13 -1.56
N HIS A 267 -17.57 -27.11 -2.24
CA HIS A 267 -18.89 -27.35 -1.63
C HIS A 267 -19.04 -28.79 -1.17
#